data_e7aef538bbdfd3240225d115a769d84d
#
_entry.id   e7aef538bbdfd3240225d115a769d84d
#
_cell.length_a   1.000
_cell.length_b   1.000
_cell.length_c   1.000
_cell.angle_alpha   90.00
_cell.angle_beta   90.00
_cell.angle_gamma   90.00
#
_symmetry.space_group_name_H-M   'P 1'
#
loop_
_entity.id
_entity.type
_entity.pdbx_description
1 polymer ?
#
loop_
_entity_poly.entity_id
_entity_poly.type
_entity_poly.pdbx_seq_one_letter_code
_entity_poly.pdbx_strand_id
1 'polypeptide(L)' 'MNIDIRHSIKENFKDSSSDEIIESIESAIKDSDEITLPGLGVFLEILWKYSTSDEKKNIVDKIKKGL' A
#
# COMPACT_ATOMS: atom_id res chain seq x y z
N MET A 1 -10.74 9.01 -21.13
CA MET A 1 -9.41 9.33 -20.63
C MET A 1 -8.97 8.26 -19.63
N ASN A 2 -7.85 7.63 -19.89
CA ASN A 2 -7.33 6.61 -18.98
C ASN A 2 -6.51 7.26 -17.89
N ILE A 3 -6.93 7.06 -16.66
CA ILE A 3 -6.16 7.50 -15.50
C ILE A 3 -5.37 6.29 -15.01
N ASP A 4 -4.04 6.39 -15.07
CA ASP A 4 -3.17 5.34 -14.55
C ASP A 4 -2.92 5.61 -13.07
N ILE A 5 -3.77 5.03 -12.24
CA ILE A 5 -3.71 5.20 -10.79
C ILE A 5 -2.38 4.67 -10.24
N ARG A 6 -1.91 3.53 -10.74
CA ARG A 6 -0.64 2.95 -10.30
C ARG A 6 0.52 3.90 -10.57
N HIS A 7 0.57 4.46 -11.78
CA HIS A 7 1.63 5.40 -12.14
C HIS A 7 1.56 6.65 -11.27
N SER A 8 0.39 7.20 -11.06
CA SER A 8 0.21 8.41 -10.24
C SER A 8 0.67 8.18 -8.81
N ILE A 9 0.31 7.06 -8.20
CA ILE A 9 0.73 6.74 -6.83
C ILE A 9 2.26 6.60 -6.76
N LYS A 10 2.85 5.88 -7.70
CA LYS A 10 4.31 5.69 -7.73
C LYS A 10 5.04 7.01 -7.89
N GLU A 11 4.56 7.88 -8.78
CA GLU A 11 5.17 9.20 -8.97
C GLU A 11 5.07 10.08 -7.73
N ASN A 12 3.93 10.03 -7.04
CA ASN A 12 3.73 10.83 -5.83
C ASN A 12 4.66 10.43 -4.69
N PHE A 13 5.05 9.17 -4.60
CA PHE A 13 5.80 8.65 -3.46
C PHE A 13 7.24 8.26 -3.77
N LYS A 14 7.69 8.38 -5.02
CA LYS A 14 9.03 7.90 -5.41
C LYS A 14 10.17 8.57 -4.63
N ASP A 15 10.02 9.82 -4.25
CA ASP A 15 11.04 10.57 -3.52
C ASP A 15 10.73 10.71 -2.02
N SER A 16 9.69 10.05 -1.55
CA SER A 16 9.30 10.10 -0.14
C SER A 16 10.23 9.26 0.72
N SER A 17 10.46 9.73 1.94
CA SER A 17 11.19 8.95 2.93
C SER A 17 10.33 7.81 3.46
N SER A 18 10.98 6.82 4.09
CA SER A 18 10.24 5.72 4.71
C SER A 18 9.23 6.22 5.75
N ASP A 19 9.62 7.22 6.55
CA ASP A 19 8.73 7.79 7.56
C ASP A 19 7.51 8.46 6.94
N GLU A 20 7.69 9.17 5.83
CA GLU A 20 6.58 9.79 5.12
C GLU A 20 5.61 8.76 4.57
N ILE A 21 6.11 7.65 4.06
CA ILE A 21 5.27 6.56 3.55
C ILE A 21 4.50 5.90 4.69
N ILE A 22 5.16 5.65 5.82
CA ILE A 22 4.51 5.09 7.02
C ILE A 22 3.37 6.01 7.46
N GLU A 23 3.64 7.30 7.56
CA GLU A 23 2.63 8.28 7.96
C GLU A 23 1.44 8.31 7.00
N SER A 24 1.70 8.24 5.70
CA SER A 24 0.65 8.21 4.69
C SER A 24 -0.24 6.99 4.83
N ILE A 25 0.36 5.82 5.05
CA ILE A 25 -0.40 4.57 5.24
C ILE A 25 -1.25 4.65 6.52
N GLU A 26 -0.66 5.10 7.61
CA GLU A 26 -1.36 5.21 8.88
C GLU A 26 -2.53 6.18 8.80
N SER A 27 -2.33 7.33 8.16
CA SER A 27 -3.40 8.31 7.95
C SER A 27 -4.52 7.74 7.11
N ALA A 28 -4.21 7.04 6.04
CA ALA A 28 -5.19 6.43 5.15
C ALA A 28 -6.05 5.41 5.90
N ILE A 29 -5.42 4.59 6.73
CA ILE A 29 -6.13 3.59 7.53
C ILE A 29 -7.00 4.24 8.60
N LYS A 30 -6.46 5.24 9.29
CA LYS A 30 -7.16 5.95 10.36
C LYS A 30 -8.42 6.67 9.85
N ASP A 31 -8.30 7.33 8.69
CA ASP A 31 -9.40 8.10 8.12
C ASP A 31 -10.51 7.20 7.57
N SER A 32 -10.22 5.95 7.30
CA SER A 32 -11.18 4.97 6.77
C SER A 32 -11.93 5.46 5.53
N ASP A 33 -11.28 6.32 4.73
CA ASP A 33 -11.89 6.90 3.54
C ASP A 33 -11.67 5.98 2.35
N GLU A 34 -12.76 5.64 1.66
CA GLU A 34 -12.69 4.76 0.49
C GLU A 34 -11.83 5.33 -0.63
N ILE A 35 -11.66 6.64 -0.68
CA ILE A 35 -10.81 7.32 -1.66
C ILE A 35 -9.34 6.88 -1.53
N THR A 36 -8.92 6.49 -0.33
CA THR A 36 -7.52 6.06 -0.09
C THR A 36 -7.27 4.60 -0.45
N LEU A 37 -8.31 3.80 -0.65
CA LEU A 37 -8.16 2.37 -0.93
C LEU A 37 -7.32 2.06 -2.17
N PRO A 38 -7.49 2.79 -3.31
CA PRO A 38 -6.63 2.53 -4.48
C PRO A 38 -5.14 2.72 -4.19
N GLY A 39 -4.78 3.74 -3.40
CA GLY A 39 -3.39 3.97 -3.00
C GLY A 39 -2.84 2.85 -2.13
N LEU A 40 -3.61 2.41 -1.15
CA LEU A 40 -3.24 1.28 -0.30
C LEU A 40 -3.11 -0.01 -1.11
N GLY A 41 -3.99 -0.20 -2.10
CA GLY A 41 -3.92 -1.35 -3.00
C GLY A 41 -2.63 -1.36 -3.82
N VAL A 42 -2.20 -0.21 -4.32
CA VAL A 42 -0.93 -0.11 -5.06
C VAL A 42 0.24 -0.44 -4.15
N PHE A 43 0.24 0.05 -2.91
CA PHE A 43 1.30 -0.29 -1.94
C PHE A 43 1.33 -1.79 -1.66
N LEU A 44 0.16 -2.42 -1.53
CA LEU A 44 0.09 -3.87 -1.34
C LEU A 44 0.65 -4.63 -2.56
N GLU A 45 0.34 -4.18 -3.78
CA GLU A 45 0.89 -4.79 -4.98
C GLU A 45 2.41 -4.71 -5.01
N ILE A 46 2.97 -3.57 -4.65
CA ILE A 46 4.42 -3.38 -4.58
C ILE A 46 5.03 -4.30 -3.53
N LEU A 47 4.45 -4.31 -2.33
CA LEU A 47 4.91 -5.18 -1.24
C LEU A 47 4.93 -6.64 -1.69
N TRP A 48 3.86 -7.09 -2.33
CA TRP A 48 3.74 -8.47 -2.80
C TRP A 48 4.82 -8.82 -3.82
N LYS A 49 5.03 -7.94 -4.78
CA LYS A 49 6.01 -8.13 -5.85
C LYS A 49 7.43 -8.30 -5.31
N TYR A 50 7.77 -7.57 -4.25
CA TYR A 50 9.11 -7.57 -3.67
C TYR A 50 9.24 -8.45 -2.43
N SER A 51 8.25 -9.30 -2.17
CA SER A 51 8.27 -10.21 -1.03
C SER A 51 8.63 -11.63 -1.47
N THR A 52 9.38 -12.32 -0.61
CA THR A 52 9.66 -13.76 -0.77
C THR A 52 8.41 -14.58 -0.46
N SER A 53 8.46 -15.89 -0.77
CA SER A 53 7.36 -16.81 -0.44
C SER A 53 7.06 -16.82 1.05
N ASP A 54 8.10 -16.81 1.90
CA ASP A 54 7.92 -16.82 3.35
C ASP A 54 7.34 -15.50 3.84
N GLU A 55 7.79 -14.38 3.27
CA GLU A 55 7.24 -13.06 3.60
C GLU A 55 5.76 -12.96 3.21
N LYS A 56 5.38 -13.51 2.06
CA LYS A 56 3.98 -13.55 1.62
C LYS A 56 3.11 -14.31 2.59
N LYS A 57 3.58 -15.43 3.12
CA LYS A 57 2.85 -16.18 4.15
C LYS A 57 2.63 -15.34 5.40
N ASN A 58 3.66 -14.62 5.83
CA ASN A 58 3.55 -13.73 6.98
C ASN A 58 2.54 -12.61 6.75
N ILE A 59 2.54 -12.03 5.55
CA ILE A 59 1.58 -11.00 5.18
C ILE A 59 0.16 -11.55 5.27
N VAL A 60 -0.07 -12.72 4.68
CA VAL A 60 -1.39 -13.36 4.68
C VAL A 60 -1.83 -13.74 6.09
N ASP A 61 -0.91 -14.24 6.90
CA ASP A 61 -1.22 -14.59 8.30
C ASP A 61 -1.68 -13.36 9.09
N LYS A 62 -1.04 -12.21 8.86
CA LYS A 62 -1.45 -10.96 9.49
C LYS A 62 -2.82 -10.48 8.98
N ILE A 63 -3.06 -10.59 7.68
CA ILE A 63 -4.36 -10.24 7.09
C ILE A 63 -5.46 -11.11 7.70
N LYS A 64 -5.21 -12.41 7.85
CA LYS A 64 -6.19 -13.35 8.42
C LYS A 64 -6.58 -12.99 9.84
N LYS A 65 -5.70 -12.35 10.60
CA LYS A 65 -6.03 -11.91 11.97
C LYS A 65 -7.15 -10.87 11.98
N GLY A 66 -7.31 -10.11 10.90
CA GLY A 66 -8.34 -9.09 10.78
C GLY A 66 -9.61 -9.58 10.10
N LEU A 67 -9.64 -10.79 9.64
CA LEU A 67 -10.80 -11.37 8.99
C LEU A 67 -11.60 -12.18 9.98
#